data_bacf5745484937ac976027f6f458f11a
#
_entry.id   bacf5745484937ac976027f6f458f11a
#
_cell.length_a   1.000
_cell.length_b   1.000
_cell.length_c   1.000
_cell.angle_alpha   90.00
_cell.angle_beta   90.00
_cell.angle_gamma   90.00
#
_symmetry.space_group_name_H-M   'P 1'
#
loop_
_entity.id
_entity.type
_entity.pdbx_description
1 polymer ?
#
loop_
_entity_poly.entity_id
_entity_poly.type
_entity_poly.pdbx_seq_one_letter_code
_entity_poly.pdbx_strand_id
1 'polypeptide(L)'
;MYQKSIVVVGLTLYFVAITGCGTSLTDSTVTGVVTIDGGPAPEGVTVMFQPVKAGGSPSYGKTDSQGRYELQYNASAKGANSGDNVVSFGVEYMEDEEGVPFLPEPLKGVKIPAELQENSSLRKNVEPGRNEIDLEISTAN
;
A
#
# COMPACT_ATOMS: atom_id res chain seq x y z
N MET A 1 32.51 -62.94 34.24
CA MET A 1 32.16 -62.43 32.97
C MET A 1 31.33 -61.15 33.22
N TYR A 2 31.92 -60.02 33.00
CA TYR A 2 31.23 -58.75 33.21
C TYR A 2 30.53 -58.25 31.89
N GLN A 3 29.22 -58.17 31.90
CA GLN A 3 28.46 -57.67 30.82
C GLN A 3 28.31 -56.13 31.01
N LYS A 4 29.02 -55.37 30.22
CA LYS A 4 28.89 -53.89 30.21
C LYS A 4 27.66 -53.48 29.45
N SER A 5 26.63 -53.02 30.17
CA SER A 5 25.48 -52.35 29.57
C SER A 5 25.90 -50.97 29.10
N ILE A 6 25.84 -50.75 27.81
CA ILE A 6 26.01 -49.43 27.20
C ILE A 6 24.67 -48.73 27.23
N VAL A 7 24.55 -47.73 28.08
CA VAL A 7 23.39 -46.81 28.08
C VAL A 7 23.64 -45.78 26.98
N VAL A 8 22.91 -45.90 25.89
CA VAL A 8 22.87 -44.89 24.85
C VAL A 8 21.88 -43.81 25.30
N VAL A 9 22.43 -42.70 25.79
CA VAL A 9 21.63 -41.50 26.08
C VAL A 9 21.35 -40.81 24.73
N GLY A 10 20.15 -41.02 24.24
CA GLY A 10 19.65 -40.31 23.06
C GLY A 10 19.40 -38.84 23.40
N LEU A 11 20.29 -37.95 22.94
CA LEU A 11 20.12 -36.52 23.00
C LEU A 11 19.10 -36.08 21.92
N THR A 12 17.84 -36.01 22.33
CA THR A 12 16.79 -35.49 21.45
C THR A 12 16.94 -33.98 21.32
N LEU A 13 17.46 -33.54 20.18
CA LEU A 13 17.57 -32.14 19.84
C LEU A 13 16.16 -31.60 19.58
N TYR A 14 15.57 -30.90 20.55
CA TYR A 14 14.32 -30.17 20.38
C TYR A 14 14.59 -28.94 19.52
N PHE A 15 14.22 -29.01 18.24
CA PHE A 15 14.21 -27.86 17.34
C PHE A 15 13.00 -27.00 17.71
N VAL A 16 13.18 -25.96 18.52
CA VAL A 16 12.19 -24.95 18.77
C VAL A 16 12.13 -24.08 17.51
N ALA A 17 11.15 -24.32 16.67
CA ALA A 17 10.80 -23.41 15.60
C ALA A 17 10.23 -22.13 16.24
N ILE A 18 11.07 -21.12 16.36
CA ILE A 18 10.61 -19.74 16.68
C ILE A 18 9.85 -19.24 15.46
N THR A 19 8.54 -19.46 15.44
CA THR A 19 7.65 -18.72 14.56
C THR A 19 7.65 -17.28 15.05
N GLY A 20 8.50 -16.44 14.45
CA GLY A 20 8.48 -15.01 14.67
C GLY A 20 7.14 -14.47 14.21
N CYS A 21 6.21 -14.24 15.12
CA CYS A 21 5.05 -13.38 14.91
C CYS A 21 5.59 -11.95 14.73
N GLY A 22 5.92 -11.60 13.50
CA GLY A 22 6.10 -10.19 13.14
C GLY A 22 4.77 -9.49 13.37
N THR A 23 4.72 -8.57 14.32
CA THR A 23 3.57 -7.69 14.51
C THR A 23 3.43 -6.87 13.23
N SER A 24 2.47 -7.23 12.38
CA SER A 24 2.13 -6.43 11.21
C SER A 24 1.54 -5.11 11.71
N LEU A 25 2.10 -3.98 11.27
CA LEU A 25 1.58 -2.64 11.60
C LEU A 25 0.23 -2.38 10.92
N THR A 26 -0.10 -3.20 9.93
CA THR A 26 -1.37 -3.20 9.21
C THR A 26 -1.93 -4.61 9.19
N ASP A 27 -3.24 -4.73 9.21
CA ASP A 27 -3.96 -6.00 9.15
C ASP A 27 -4.41 -6.36 7.73
N SER A 28 -4.14 -5.51 6.75
CA SER A 28 -4.58 -5.68 5.37
C SER A 28 -3.55 -5.21 4.36
N THR A 29 -3.53 -5.86 3.20
CA THR A 29 -2.84 -5.39 1.99
C THR A 29 -3.86 -4.88 1.00
N VAL A 30 -3.51 -3.82 0.26
CA VAL A 30 -4.38 -3.23 -0.76
C VAL A 30 -3.58 -3.03 -2.04
N THR A 31 -4.09 -3.60 -3.11
CA THR A 31 -3.60 -3.43 -4.48
C THR A 31 -4.78 -3.10 -5.40
N GLY A 32 -4.52 -2.61 -6.59
CA GLY A 32 -5.55 -2.37 -7.59
C GLY A 32 -5.01 -1.61 -8.79
N VAL A 33 -5.91 -1.21 -9.66
CA VAL A 33 -5.61 -0.42 -10.85
C VAL A 33 -6.34 0.92 -10.75
N VAL A 34 -5.64 2.00 -11.09
CA VAL A 34 -6.24 3.32 -11.29
C VAL A 34 -6.44 3.53 -12.77
N THR A 35 -7.66 3.89 -13.16
CA THR A 35 -7.99 4.32 -14.53
C THR A 35 -8.37 5.80 -14.54
N ILE A 36 -8.02 6.48 -15.64
CA ILE A 36 -8.45 7.85 -15.92
C ILE A 36 -9.20 7.83 -17.24
N ASP A 37 -10.48 8.19 -17.21
CA ASP A 37 -11.38 8.19 -18.37
C ASP A 37 -11.34 6.86 -19.16
N GLY A 38 -11.27 5.74 -18.44
CA GLY A 38 -11.28 4.39 -18.99
C GLY A 38 -9.93 3.85 -19.44
N GLY A 39 -8.86 4.62 -19.41
CA GLY A 39 -7.49 4.19 -19.68
C GLY A 39 -6.67 4.04 -18.40
N PRO A 40 -5.57 3.27 -18.41
CA PRO A 40 -4.72 3.17 -17.23
C PRO A 40 -4.12 4.52 -16.87
N ALA A 41 -4.09 4.85 -15.57
CA ALA A 41 -3.39 6.03 -15.10
C ALA A 41 -1.89 5.93 -15.44
N PRO A 42 -1.24 7.04 -15.81
CA PRO A 42 0.20 7.04 -16.03
C PRO A 42 0.96 6.76 -14.74
N GLU A 43 2.23 6.42 -14.88
CA GLU A 43 3.13 6.21 -13.75
C GLU A 43 3.28 7.46 -12.90
N GLY A 44 3.22 7.30 -11.57
CA GLY A 44 3.48 8.37 -10.61
C GLY A 44 2.26 9.07 -10.05
N VAL A 45 1.03 8.66 -10.42
CA VAL A 45 -0.18 9.15 -9.73
C VAL A 45 -0.19 8.58 -8.31
N THR A 46 -0.27 9.46 -7.33
CA THR A 46 -0.35 9.07 -5.91
C THR A 46 -1.78 8.74 -5.53
N VAL A 47 -1.95 7.61 -4.88
CA VAL A 47 -3.21 7.17 -4.26
C VAL A 47 -3.02 7.23 -2.75
N MET A 48 -3.93 7.88 -2.04
CA MET A 48 -3.92 7.94 -0.57
C MET A 48 -5.20 7.35 -0.01
N PHE A 49 -5.07 6.48 0.98
CA PHE A 49 -6.16 5.96 1.79
C PHE A 49 -6.03 6.51 3.21
N GLN A 50 -6.93 7.39 3.59
CA GLN A 50 -7.00 7.98 4.92
C GLN A 50 -8.09 7.29 5.73
N PRO A 51 -7.75 6.57 6.82
CA PRO A 51 -8.75 5.98 7.69
C PRO A 51 -9.72 7.03 8.24
N VAL A 52 -11.02 6.72 8.19
CA VAL A 52 -12.06 7.57 8.80
C VAL A 52 -11.99 7.49 10.32
N LYS A 53 -11.54 6.36 10.85
CA LYS A 53 -11.36 6.18 12.30
C LYS A 53 -10.26 7.10 12.82
N ALA A 54 -10.56 7.82 13.88
CA ALA A 54 -9.60 8.72 14.53
C ALA A 54 -8.33 7.96 14.99
N GLY A 55 -7.16 8.58 14.77
CA GLY A 55 -5.86 8.03 15.15
C GLY A 55 -5.25 7.06 14.12
N GLY A 56 -5.93 6.78 13.00
CA GLY A 56 -5.37 6.01 11.91
C GLY A 56 -4.43 6.86 11.05
N SER A 57 -3.27 6.29 10.69
CA SER A 57 -2.35 6.94 9.75
C SER A 57 -2.74 6.63 8.31
N PRO A 58 -2.54 7.57 7.37
CA PRO A 58 -2.79 7.33 5.96
C PRO A 58 -1.80 6.33 5.37
N SER A 59 -2.23 5.63 4.33
CA SER A 59 -1.39 4.78 3.49
C SER A 59 -1.34 5.34 2.07
N TYR A 60 -0.20 5.19 1.43
CA TYR A 60 0.05 5.75 0.11
C TYR A 60 0.51 4.69 -0.87
N GLY A 61 0.16 4.87 -2.12
CA GLY A 61 0.68 4.11 -3.24
C GLY A 61 0.91 5.01 -4.43
N LYS A 62 1.79 4.59 -5.35
CA LYS A 62 1.97 5.24 -6.64
C LYS A 62 1.66 4.25 -7.75
N THR A 63 1.05 4.76 -8.81
CA THR A 63 0.78 3.95 -9.99
C THR A 63 2.06 3.64 -10.75
N ASP A 64 2.12 2.43 -11.31
CA ASP A 64 3.10 2.07 -12.32
C ASP A 64 2.63 2.49 -13.74
N SER A 65 3.40 2.16 -14.77
CA SER A 65 3.07 2.48 -16.17
C SER A 65 1.80 1.78 -16.70
N GLN A 66 1.24 0.84 -15.96
CA GLN A 66 -0.02 0.14 -16.26
C GLN A 66 -1.17 0.58 -15.33
N GLY A 67 -0.96 1.63 -14.55
CA GLY A 67 -1.94 2.14 -13.59
C GLY A 67 -2.07 1.31 -12.31
N ARG A 68 -1.25 0.29 -12.11
CA ARG A 68 -1.31 -0.56 -10.90
C ARG A 68 -0.67 0.14 -9.73
N TYR A 69 -1.27 -0.02 -8.55
CA TYR A 69 -0.75 0.50 -7.30
C TYR A 69 -0.77 -0.55 -6.19
N GLU A 70 0.09 -0.36 -5.21
CA GLU A 70 0.11 -1.11 -3.94
C GLU A 70 0.29 -0.11 -2.81
N LEU A 71 -0.58 -0.17 -1.79
CA LEU A 71 -0.47 0.74 -0.66
C LEU A 71 0.67 0.36 0.28
N GLN A 72 1.36 1.39 0.74
CA GLN A 72 2.40 1.34 1.77
C GLN A 72 1.91 2.14 2.98
N TYR A 73 1.94 1.53 4.14
CA TYR A 73 1.65 2.18 5.40
C TYR A 73 2.83 3.06 5.86
N ASN A 74 4.04 2.53 5.67
CA ASN A 74 5.31 3.24 5.86
C ASN A 74 6.42 2.55 5.08
N ALA A 75 7.67 3.01 5.23
CA ALA A 75 8.83 2.45 4.51
C ALA A 75 9.06 0.95 4.74
N SER A 76 8.54 0.39 5.83
CA SER A 76 8.77 -1.00 6.24
C SER A 76 7.51 -1.87 6.22
N ALA A 77 6.33 -1.30 6.07
CA ALA A 77 5.06 -2.00 6.15
C ALA A 77 4.15 -1.66 4.96
N LYS A 78 3.72 -2.71 4.26
CA LYS A 78 2.74 -2.62 3.18
C LYS A 78 1.33 -2.63 3.75
N GLY A 79 0.40 -2.07 2.97
CA GLY A 79 -1.02 -2.15 3.23
C GLY A 79 -1.63 -0.89 3.83
N ALA A 80 -2.79 -1.05 4.42
CA ALA A 80 -3.60 0.03 5.00
C ALA A 80 -4.33 -0.45 6.25
N ASN A 81 -4.85 0.47 7.04
CA ASN A 81 -5.75 0.12 8.13
C ASN A 81 -7.09 -0.35 7.58
N SER A 82 -7.59 -1.48 8.11
CA SER A 82 -8.93 -1.97 7.78
C SER A 82 -10.03 -1.00 8.26
N GLY A 83 -11.18 -1.08 7.61
CA GLY A 83 -12.33 -0.21 7.82
C GLY A 83 -12.51 0.82 6.71
N ASP A 84 -13.35 1.81 6.97
CA ASP A 84 -13.64 2.86 6.00
C ASP A 84 -12.49 3.83 5.85
N ASN A 85 -12.11 4.08 4.61
CA ASN A 85 -11.07 5.01 4.22
C ASN A 85 -11.61 6.03 3.22
N VAL A 86 -11.18 7.28 3.36
CA VAL A 86 -11.33 8.29 2.32
C VAL A 86 -10.18 8.12 1.34
N VAL A 87 -10.49 8.03 0.06
CA VAL A 87 -9.50 7.88 -1.01
C VAL A 87 -9.32 9.20 -1.74
N SER A 88 -8.09 9.62 -1.87
CA SER A 88 -7.73 10.80 -2.65
C SER A 88 -6.56 10.52 -3.59
N PHE A 89 -6.41 11.39 -4.58
CA PHE A 89 -5.37 11.28 -5.60
C PHE A 89 -4.56 12.57 -5.67
N GLY A 90 -3.31 12.42 -6.08
CA GLY A 90 -2.41 13.54 -6.28
C GLY A 90 -1.35 13.25 -7.32
N VAL A 91 -0.60 14.27 -7.67
CA VAL A 91 0.63 14.20 -8.46
C VAL A 91 1.71 14.97 -7.71
N GLU A 92 2.93 14.46 -7.73
CA GLU A 92 4.05 15.14 -7.12
C GLU A 92 4.78 16.01 -8.16
N TYR A 93 4.97 17.28 -7.82
CA TYR A 93 5.84 18.17 -8.57
C TYR A 93 7.28 17.92 -8.14
N MET A 94 8.16 17.92 -9.11
CA MET A 94 9.62 17.96 -8.91
C MET A 94 10.10 19.41 -9.08
N GLU A 95 11.26 19.73 -8.54
CA GLU A 95 11.91 21.02 -8.75
C GLU A 95 13.15 20.83 -9.65
N ASP A 96 13.37 21.75 -10.56
CA ASP A 96 14.60 21.81 -11.35
C ASP A 96 15.77 22.42 -10.54
N GLU A 97 16.93 22.60 -11.18
CA GLU A 97 18.12 23.15 -10.52
C GLU A 97 17.94 24.61 -10.08
N GLU A 98 16.99 25.34 -10.67
CA GLU A 98 16.60 26.70 -10.31
C GLU A 98 15.48 26.75 -9.25
N GLY A 99 14.95 25.60 -8.83
CA GLY A 99 13.85 25.51 -7.87
C GLY A 99 12.48 25.75 -8.49
N VAL A 100 12.34 25.61 -9.81
CA VAL A 100 11.06 25.79 -10.49
C VAL A 100 10.29 24.46 -10.49
N PRO A 101 9.05 24.43 -9.97
CA PRO A 101 8.27 23.21 -9.93
C PRO A 101 7.82 22.79 -11.33
N PHE A 102 7.97 21.50 -11.63
CA PHE A 102 7.49 20.90 -12.88
C PHE A 102 6.90 19.51 -12.63
N LEU A 103 6.01 19.08 -13.52
CA LEU A 103 5.55 17.69 -13.55
C LEU A 103 6.47 16.88 -14.47
N PRO A 104 7.03 15.77 -13.97
CA PRO A 104 7.82 14.88 -14.82
C PRO A 104 6.92 14.16 -15.83
N GLU A 105 7.51 13.74 -16.95
CA GLU A 105 6.87 12.74 -17.78
C GLU A 105 6.73 11.43 -16.97
N PRO A 106 5.64 10.70 -17.05
CA PRO A 106 4.45 10.87 -17.91
C PRO A 106 3.30 11.66 -17.26
N LEU A 107 3.53 12.39 -16.16
CA LEU A 107 2.46 13.12 -15.43
C LEU A 107 2.02 14.43 -16.10
N LYS A 108 2.75 14.91 -17.10
CA LYS A 108 2.35 16.12 -17.84
C LYS A 108 0.97 15.95 -18.47
N GLY A 109 0.08 16.91 -18.17
CA GLY A 109 -1.29 16.90 -18.68
C GLY A 109 -2.26 16.00 -17.90
N VAL A 110 -1.83 15.31 -16.87
CA VAL A 110 -2.73 14.59 -15.96
C VAL A 110 -3.61 15.60 -15.22
N LYS A 111 -4.92 15.38 -15.30
CA LYS A 111 -5.91 16.19 -14.58
C LYS A 111 -6.60 15.31 -13.54
N ILE A 112 -6.52 15.72 -12.29
CA ILE A 112 -7.25 15.11 -11.19
C ILE A 112 -8.31 16.11 -10.75
N PRO A 113 -9.61 15.76 -10.82
CA PRO A 113 -10.68 16.61 -10.34
C PRO A 113 -10.47 17.05 -8.88
N ALA A 114 -10.77 18.29 -8.56
CA ALA A 114 -10.53 18.84 -7.22
C ALA A 114 -11.29 18.07 -6.12
N GLU A 115 -12.45 17.52 -6.46
CA GLU A 115 -13.28 16.69 -5.58
C GLU A 115 -12.65 15.32 -5.25
N LEU A 116 -11.60 14.92 -5.96
CA LEU A 116 -10.85 13.68 -5.71
C LEU A 116 -9.45 13.94 -5.12
N GLN A 117 -9.12 15.20 -4.84
CA GLN A 117 -7.88 15.61 -4.20
C GLN A 117 -8.04 15.61 -2.66
N GLU A 118 -7.39 16.52 -1.95
CA GLU A 118 -7.32 16.57 -0.48
C GLU A 118 -8.70 16.55 0.23
N ASN A 119 -9.74 17.09 -0.39
CA ASN A 119 -11.09 17.11 0.16
C ASN A 119 -12.00 16.02 -0.45
N SER A 120 -11.43 14.91 -0.84
CA SER A 120 -12.17 13.82 -1.46
C SER A 120 -13.29 13.28 -0.57
N SER A 121 -14.43 13.01 -1.19
CA SER A 121 -15.56 12.29 -0.57
C SER A 121 -15.60 10.81 -0.98
N LEU A 122 -14.68 10.36 -1.84
CA LEU A 122 -14.61 8.97 -2.28
C LEU A 122 -14.25 8.07 -1.10
N ARG A 123 -15.10 7.10 -0.82
CA ARG A 123 -14.89 6.15 0.28
C ARG A 123 -14.71 4.74 -0.25
N LYS A 124 -13.79 4.02 0.36
CA LYS A 124 -13.60 2.58 0.16
C LYS A 124 -13.44 1.89 1.51
N ASN A 125 -14.08 0.75 1.64
CA ASN A 125 -13.88 -0.13 2.79
C ASN A 125 -12.71 -1.08 2.51
N VAL A 126 -11.81 -1.19 3.47
CA VAL A 126 -10.69 -2.14 3.44
C VAL A 126 -10.98 -3.23 4.45
N GLU A 127 -11.00 -4.47 4.01
CA GLU A 127 -11.20 -5.63 4.88
C GLU A 127 -9.86 -6.15 5.41
N PRO A 128 -9.83 -6.79 6.58
CA PRO A 128 -8.64 -7.51 7.03
C PRO A 128 -8.20 -8.53 5.98
N GLY A 129 -6.89 -8.63 5.75
CA GLY A 129 -6.32 -9.53 4.76
C GLY A 129 -6.04 -8.86 3.42
N ARG A 130 -6.28 -9.59 2.33
CA ARG A 130 -5.94 -9.13 0.97
C ARG A 130 -7.12 -8.43 0.32
N ASN A 131 -6.89 -7.22 -0.17
CA ASN A 131 -7.86 -6.42 -0.91
C ASN A 131 -7.34 -6.12 -2.31
N GLU A 132 -8.24 -6.18 -3.30
CA GLU A 132 -8.03 -5.68 -4.64
C GLU A 132 -9.09 -4.62 -4.91
N ILE A 133 -8.68 -3.35 -4.98
CA ILE A 133 -9.59 -2.20 -5.07
C ILE A 133 -9.20 -1.38 -6.29
N ASP A 134 -9.97 -1.51 -7.36
CA ASP A 134 -9.81 -0.69 -8.55
C ASP A 134 -10.48 0.68 -8.36
N LEU A 135 -9.86 1.71 -8.91
CA LEU A 135 -10.25 3.10 -8.75
C LEU A 135 -10.36 3.77 -10.13
N GLU A 136 -11.41 4.55 -10.31
CA GLU A 136 -11.64 5.29 -11.54
C GLU A 136 -11.65 6.79 -11.26
N ILE A 137 -10.90 7.55 -12.07
CA ILE A 137 -10.91 9.00 -12.12
C ILE A 137 -11.62 9.39 -13.41
N SER A 138 -12.75 10.08 -13.29
CA SER A 138 -13.43 10.69 -14.43
C SER A 138 -13.13 12.18 -14.46
N THR A 139 -12.58 12.66 -15.58
CA THR A 139 -12.27 14.08 -15.77
C THR A 139 -13.40 14.84 -16.47
N ALA A 140 -14.40 14.12 -16.97
CA ALA A 140 -15.60 14.70 -17.57
C ALA A 140 -16.54 15.19 -16.47
N ASN A 141 -16.77 16.50 -16.46
CA ASN A 141 -17.79 17.15 -15.65
C ASN A 141 -18.84 17.77 -16.59
#